data_e9fec6e6d161f886411a0973e430ea6d
#
_entry.id   e9fec6e6d161f886411a0973e430ea6d
#
_cell.length_a   1.000
_cell.length_b   1.000
_cell.length_c   1.000
_cell.angle_alpha   90.00
_cell.angle_beta   90.00
_cell.angle_gamma   90.00
#
_symmetry.space_group_name_H-M   'P 1'
#
loop_
_entity.id
_entity.type
_entity.pdbx_description
1 polymer ?
#
loop_
_entity_poly.entity_id
_entity_poly.type
_entity_poly.pdbx_seq_one_letter_code
_entity_poly.pdbx_strand_id
1 'polypeptide(L)'
;MGTRLYVSNLPLSATEEGLTTRFRKFGVVLSVAFDPGARSSRRGAFVEMDKSSDARSAIAGLNLSDFDGRLVSVYLALASAPSQQRT
;
A
#
# COMPACT_ATOMS: atom_id res chain seq x y z
N MET A 1 -14.32 -5.08 -8.99
CA MET A 1 -12.90 -5.33 -9.22
C MET A 1 -12.07 -4.40 -8.37
N GLY A 2 -11.06 -4.93 -7.73
CA GLY A 2 -10.24 -4.14 -6.86
C GLY A 2 -9.12 -3.42 -7.58
N THR A 3 -8.61 -2.41 -6.93
CA THR A 3 -7.43 -1.68 -7.37
C THR A 3 -6.35 -1.92 -6.33
N ARG A 4 -5.20 -2.39 -6.78
CA ARG A 4 -4.12 -2.73 -5.86
C ARG A 4 -3.14 -1.57 -5.74
N LEU A 5 -2.77 -1.29 -4.50
CA LEU A 5 -1.79 -0.26 -4.18
C LEU A 5 -0.58 -0.91 -3.53
N TYR A 6 0.57 -0.28 -3.69
CA TYR A 6 1.76 -0.71 -2.98
C TYR A 6 2.20 0.40 -2.03
N VAL A 7 2.49 0.02 -0.80
CA VAL A 7 2.99 0.93 0.23
C VAL A 7 4.42 0.52 0.52
N SER A 8 5.34 1.45 0.35
CA SER A 8 6.75 1.14 0.56
C SER A 8 7.32 1.98 1.70
N ASN A 9 8.47 1.56 2.18
CA ASN A 9 9.20 2.24 3.24
C ASN A 9 8.48 2.20 4.59
N LEU A 10 7.73 1.12 4.82
CA LEU A 10 7.05 0.94 6.10
C LEU A 10 8.04 0.60 7.20
N PRO A 11 7.77 1.04 8.44
CA PRO A 11 8.59 0.62 9.57
C PRO A 11 8.33 -0.86 9.89
N LEU A 12 9.26 -1.48 10.59
CA LEU A 12 9.09 -2.88 10.97
C LEU A 12 7.94 -3.07 11.95
N SER A 13 7.53 -2.01 12.62
CA SER A 13 6.39 -2.07 13.54
C SER A 13 5.04 -2.03 12.84
N ALA A 14 5.01 -1.80 11.53
CA ALA A 14 3.74 -1.72 10.80
C ALA A 14 2.99 -3.04 10.86
N THR A 15 1.67 -2.95 11.00
CA THR A 15 0.81 -4.11 11.06
C THR A 15 -0.25 -4.01 9.97
N GLU A 16 -0.83 -5.17 9.64
CA GLU A 16 -1.94 -5.18 8.68
C GLU A 16 -3.11 -4.37 9.18
N GLU A 17 -3.38 -4.47 10.47
CA GLU A 17 -4.49 -3.73 11.07
C GLU A 17 -4.26 -2.23 10.96
N GLY A 18 -3.05 -1.77 11.23
CA GLY A 18 -2.73 -0.35 11.12
C GLY A 18 -2.87 0.16 9.70
N LEU A 19 -2.44 -0.63 8.73
CA LEU A 19 -2.62 -0.28 7.32
C LEU A 19 -4.09 -0.23 6.95
N THR A 20 -4.85 -1.24 7.34
CA THR A 20 -6.27 -1.30 7.06
C THR A 20 -6.98 -0.06 7.60
N THR A 21 -6.67 0.31 8.83
CA THR A 21 -7.31 1.46 9.47
C THR A 21 -7.05 2.74 8.68
N ARG A 22 -5.82 2.92 8.21
CA ARG A 22 -5.48 4.13 7.48
C ARG A 22 -6.17 4.20 6.12
N PHE A 23 -6.22 3.08 5.42
CA PHE A 23 -6.82 3.07 4.08
C PHE A 23 -8.33 3.09 4.13
N ARG A 24 -8.94 2.55 5.20
CA ARG A 24 -10.40 2.54 5.32
C ARG A 24 -10.99 3.93 5.40
N LYS A 25 -10.21 4.92 5.76
CA LYS A 25 -10.69 6.30 5.76
C LYS A 25 -11.04 6.78 4.35
N PHE A 26 -10.53 6.11 3.34
CA PHE A 26 -10.74 6.52 1.95
C PHE A 26 -11.73 5.63 1.22
N GLY A 27 -12.02 4.46 1.75
CA GLY A 27 -12.97 3.55 1.11
C GLY A 27 -12.83 2.14 1.61
N VAL A 28 -13.48 1.23 0.92
CA VAL A 28 -13.50 -0.18 1.30
C VAL A 28 -12.16 -0.83 0.98
N VAL A 29 -11.57 -1.46 1.98
CA VAL A 29 -10.32 -2.21 1.83
C VAL A 29 -10.67 -3.69 1.72
N LEU A 30 -10.27 -4.31 0.63
CA LEU A 30 -10.56 -5.72 0.38
C LEU A 30 -9.51 -6.63 0.99
N SER A 31 -8.24 -6.25 0.93
CA SER A 31 -7.18 -7.08 1.49
C SER A 31 -5.94 -6.25 1.76
N VAL A 32 -5.14 -6.73 2.68
CA VAL A 32 -3.83 -6.17 3.00
C VAL A 32 -2.87 -7.34 3.19
N ALA A 33 -1.72 -7.28 2.55
CA ALA A 33 -0.71 -8.32 2.70
C ALA A 33 0.67 -7.71 2.60
N PHE A 34 1.56 -8.10 3.51
CA PHE A 34 2.92 -7.64 3.43
C PHE A 34 3.66 -8.30 2.28
N ASP A 35 4.59 -7.55 1.70
CA ASP A 35 5.40 -8.03 0.59
C ASP A 35 6.56 -8.87 1.15
N PRO A 36 6.59 -10.17 0.88
CA PRO A 36 7.66 -11.02 1.42
C PRO A 36 9.01 -10.75 0.77
N GLY A 37 9.02 -10.04 -0.36
CA GLY A 37 10.27 -9.70 -1.03
C GLY A 37 10.91 -8.43 -0.55
N ALA A 38 10.28 -7.72 0.39
CA ALA A 38 10.82 -6.47 0.88
C ALA A 38 12.06 -6.71 1.73
N ARG A 39 12.95 -5.73 1.74
CA ARG A 39 14.17 -5.82 2.50
C ARG A 39 13.90 -5.83 4.00
N SER A 40 14.84 -6.40 4.76
CA SER A 40 14.66 -6.58 6.19
C SER A 40 14.54 -5.26 6.95
N SER A 41 15.17 -4.20 6.48
CA SER A 41 15.12 -2.90 7.17
C SER A 41 13.91 -2.08 6.77
N ARG A 42 13.18 -2.52 5.73
CA ARG A 42 12.01 -1.80 5.24
C ARG A 42 10.94 -2.82 4.89
N ARG A 43 9.71 -2.45 5.13
CA ARG A 43 8.61 -3.31 4.77
C ARG A 43 7.81 -2.68 3.65
N GLY A 44 7.25 -3.53 2.81
CA GLY A 44 6.30 -3.10 1.80
C GLY A 44 5.04 -3.90 1.97
N ALA A 45 3.95 -3.37 1.48
CA ALA A 45 2.67 -4.05 1.60
C ALA A 45 1.81 -3.76 0.38
N PHE A 46 0.97 -4.73 0.05
CA PHE A 46 -0.05 -4.57 -0.97
C PHE A 46 -1.38 -4.33 -0.29
N VAL A 47 -2.10 -3.32 -0.73
CA VAL A 47 -3.44 -3.00 -0.24
C VAL A 47 -4.36 -3.01 -1.44
N GLU A 48 -5.42 -3.80 -1.36
CA GLU A 48 -6.41 -3.82 -2.44
C GLU A 48 -7.66 -3.12 -1.97
N MET A 49 -8.11 -2.11 -2.74
CA MET A 49 -9.30 -1.37 -2.44
C MET A 49 -10.37 -1.66 -3.49
N ASP A 50 -11.63 -1.55 -3.07
CA ASP A 50 -12.75 -1.92 -3.92
C ASP A 50 -12.87 -1.02 -5.16
N LYS A 51 -12.70 0.28 -4.97
CA LYS A 51 -12.91 1.23 -6.05
C LYS A 51 -11.62 1.97 -6.39
N SER A 52 -11.39 2.17 -7.68
CA SER A 52 -10.20 2.88 -8.11
C SER A 52 -10.21 4.33 -7.69
N SER A 53 -11.38 4.95 -7.63
CA SER A 53 -11.46 6.34 -7.16
C SER A 53 -11.04 6.46 -5.70
N ASP A 54 -11.41 5.50 -4.88
CA ASP A 54 -11.00 5.50 -3.48
C ASP A 54 -9.50 5.23 -3.34
N ALA A 55 -8.98 4.36 -4.20
CA ALA A 55 -7.55 4.08 -4.20
C ALA A 55 -6.75 5.34 -4.55
N ARG A 56 -7.22 6.12 -5.52
CA ARG A 56 -6.55 7.37 -5.88
C ARG A 56 -6.59 8.37 -4.75
N SER A 57 -7.73 8.44 -4.06
CA SER A 57 -7.84 9.32 -2.89
C SER A 57 -6.87 8.90 -1.80
N ALA A 58 -6.73 7.60 -1.58
CA ALA A 58 -5.79 7.08 -0.60
C ALA A 58 -4.36 7.45 -0.96
N ILE A 59 -4.00 7.34 -2.23
CA ILE A 59 -2.67 7.75 -2.67
C ILE A 59 -2.45 9.22 -2.34
N ALA A 60 -3.40 10.07 -2.71
CA ALA A 60 -3.25 11.51 -2.49
C ALA A 60 -3.12 11.83 -1.01
N GLY A 61 -3.83 11.11 -0.14
CA GLY A 61 -3.84 11.40 1.27
C GLY A 61 -2.73 10.74 2.06
N LEU A 62 -2.23 9.61 1.61
CA LEU A 62 -1.27 8.82 2.39
C LEU A 62 0.14 8.80 1.83
N ASN A 63 0.31 9.14 0.55
CA ASN A 63 1.65 9.17 -0.02
C ASN A 63 2.49 10.22 0.69
N LEU A 64 3.68 9.83 1.11
CA LEU A 64 4.60 10.68 1.85
C LEU A 64 4.04 11.14 3.19
N SER A 65 3.13 10.36 3.76
CA SER A 65 2.61 10.64 5.09
C SER A 65 3.43 9.89 6.13
N ASP A 66 3.31 10.34 7.37
CA ASP A 66 4.03 9.76 8.48
C ASP A 66 3.32 8.48 8.96
N PHE A 67 4.07 7.40 9.03
CA PHE A 67 3.59 6.15 9.58
C PHE A 67 4.57 5.72 10.67
N ASP A 68 4.20 6.00 11.92
CA ASP A 68 5.02 5.66 13.08
C ASP A 68 6.44 6.23 12.95
N GLY A 69 6.54 7.48 12.52
CA GLY A 69 7.83 8.17 12.44
C GLY A 69 8.55 7.99 11.12
N ARG A 70 7.93 7.32 10.15
CA ARG A 70 8.58 7.05 8.88
C ARG A 70 7.68 7.49 7.73
N LEU A 71 8.23 8.23 6.78
CA LEU A 71 7.46 8.64 5.62
C LEU A 71 7.32 7.47 4.66
N VAL A 72 6.08 7.13 4.34
CA VAL A 72 5.81 6.01 3.44
C VAL A 72 5.42 6.53 2.06
N SER A 73 5.66 5.71 1.05
CA SER A 73 5.22 6.01 -0.31
C SER A 73 4.05 5.10 -0.66
N VAL A 74 3.05 5.66 -1.32
CA VAL A 74 1.87 4.90 -1.74
C VAL A 74 1.66 5.15 -3.22
N TYR A 75 1.57 4.07 -4.01
CA TYR A 75 1.35 4.20 -5.43
C TYR A 75 0.60 2.99 -5.97
N LEU A 76 0.13 3.10 -7.20
CA LEU A 76 -0.58 1.99 -7.83
C LEU A 76 0.38 0.83 -8.07
N ALA A 77 -0.05 -0.36 -7.67
CA ALA A 77 0.68 -1.57 -7.98
C ALA A 77 0.01 -2.22 -9.17
N LEU A 78 0.74 -2.32 -10.26
CA LEU A 78 0.19 -2.94 -11.46
C LEU A 78 0.22 -4.45 -11.28
N ALA A 79 -0.93 -5.06 -11.43
CA ALA A 79 -1.08 -6.48 -11.13
C ALA A 79 -0.19 -7.35 -11.99
N SER A 80 0.01 -6.96 -13.22
CA SER A 80 0.74 -7.80 -14.16
C SER A 80 2.20 -7.43 -14.25
N ALA A 81 2.58 -6.53 -13.55
CA ALA A 81 3.92 -6.03 -13.73
C ALA A 81 4.96 -7.09 -13.75
N PRO A 82 4.65 -7.01 -14.10
CA PRO A 82 5.44 -7.36 -14.19
C PRO A 82 6.47 -7.49 -14.52
N SER A 83 6.17 -7.65 -14.53
CA SER A 83 6.89 -7.88 -14.73
C SER A 83 7.70 -7.72 -15.38
N GLN A 84 7.22 -7.49 -15.58
CA GLN A 84 7.66 -7.39 -16.15
C GLN A 84 8.46 -6.95 -16.72
N GLN A 85 8.29 -6.76 -16.75
CA GLN A 85 8.74 -6.30 -17.28
C GLN A 85 9.65 -5.90 -17.73
N ARG A 86 9.89 -5.93 -17.85
CA ARG A 86 10.57 -5.45 -18.31
C ARG A 86 11.21 -5.37 -18.77
N THR A 87 11.15 -5.49 -18.94
CA THR A 87 11.51 -5.28 -19.40
C THR A 87 11.81 -5.13 -19.58
#